data_31275d25b23c17be1a11e5689cef5d23
#
_entry.id   31275d25b23c17be1a11e5689cef5d23
#
_cell.length_a   1.000
_cell.length_b   1.000
_cell.length_c   1.000
_cell.angle_alpha   90.00
_cell.angle_beta   90.00
_cell.angle_gamma   90.00
#
_symmetry.space_group_name_H-M   'P 1'
#
loop_
_entity.id
_entity.type
_entity.pdbx_description
1 polymer ?
#
loop_
_entity_poly.entity_id
_entity_poly.type
_entity_poly.pdbx_seq_one_letter_code
_entity_poly.pdbx_strand_id
1 'polypeptide(L)'
;MSDHLTSVMTEIEQYVASSGWDQKARLFALVETADLVRREPAMAARLGLDGDVATDAVEGSLTPVEQDGLEDQPLDELLARIGWPAEVVGCAVVDEVLVLPPGAEAEAPEEADDEATAAWVAAHPSRREVRLAVGVLRDGTRMATLRLRADGETAADGYADDVVVGPDLAPGLAEALLETFNEG
;
A
#
# COMPACT_ATOMS: atom_id res chain seq x y z
N MET A 1 13.06 -12.67 3.05
CA MET A 1 11.92 -11.83 3.48
C MET A 1 11.62 -10.74 2.44
N SER A 2 12.62 -10.03 1.90
CA SER A 2 12.39 -8.97 0.88
C SER A 2 11.62 -9.46 -0.35
N ASP A 3 11.93 -10.64 -0.88
CA ASP A 3 11.30 -11.19 -2.08
C ASP A 3 9.81 -11.53 -1.85
N HIS A 4 9.46 -12.02 -0.66
CA HIS A 4 8.07 -12.32 -0.30
C HIS A 4 7.25 -11.05 -0.12
N LEU A 5 7.86 -10.01 0.48
CA LEU A 5 7.20 -8.70 0.58
C LEU A 5 6.99 -8.09 -0.82
N THR A 6 7.97 -8.15 -1.72
CA THR A 6 7.82 -7.68 -3.09
C THR A 6 6.71 -8.42 -3.83
N SER A 7 6.63 -9.74 -3.65
CA SER A 7 5.59 -10.57 -4.28
C SER A 7 4.19 -10.16 -3.79
N VAL A 8 3.99 -10.09 -2.48
CA VAL A 8 2.67 -9.73 -1.92
C VAL A 8 2.28 -8.28 -2.24
N MET A 9 3.24 -7.36 -2.30
CA MET A 9 2.96 -5.97 -2.70
C MET A 9 2.52 -5.87 -4.15
N THR A 10 3.11 -6.69 -5.04
CA THR A 10 2.69 -6.78 -6.43
C THR A 10 1.27 -7.35 -6.54
N GLU A 11 0.95 -8.38 -5.76
CA GLU A 11 -0.39 -8.97 -5.69
C GLU A 11 -1.44 -7.96 -5.20
N ILE A 12 -1.16 -7.25 -4.10
CA ILE A 12 -2.04 -6.20 -3.57
C ILE A 12 -2.27 -5.10 -4.62
N GLU A 13 -1.21 -4.64 -5.28
CA GLU A 13 -1.33 -3.60 -6.31
C GLU A 13 -2.23 -4.06 -7.46
N GLN A 14 -2.02 -5.26 -7.99
CA GLN A 14 -2.85 -5.82 -9.06
C GLN A 14 -4.31 -6.02 -8.63
N TYR A 15 -4.54 -6.49 -7.41
CA TYR A 15 -5.87 -6.66 -6.84
C TYR A 15 -6.61 -5.32 -6.78
N VAL A 16 -5.99 -4.28 -6.21
CA VAL A 16 -6.60 -2.95 -6.13
C VAL A 16 -6.77 -2.32 -7.52
N ALA A 17 -5.79 -2.50 -8.42
CA ALA A 17 -5.87 -2.01 -9.79
C ALA A 17 -7.07 -2.57 -10.56
N SER A 18 -7.47 -3.81 -10.28
CA SER A 18 -8.63 -4.45 -10.92
C SER A 18 -9.96 -3.73 -10.64
N SER A 19 -10.04 -2.98 -9.55
CA SER A 19 -11.22 -2.18 -9.16
C SER A 19 -11.23 -0.77 -9.77
N GLY A 20 -10.22 -0.40 -10.55
CA GLY A 20 -10.10 0.92 -11.22
C GLY A 20 -9.48 1.99 -10.32
N TRP A 21 -9.74 3.25 -10.64
CA TRP A 21 -9.30 4.44 -9.95
C TRP A 21 -10.43 5.07 -9.12
N ASP A 22 -10.11 6.14 -8.39
CA ASP A 22 -11.03 6.92 -7.53
C ASP A 22 -11.49 6.10 -6.30
N GLN A 23 -10.54 5.34 -5.72
CA GLN A 23 -10.77 4.51 -4.55
C GLN A 23 -10.26 5.20 -3.28
N LYS A 24 -10.90 4.88 -2.17
CA LYS A 24 -10.41 5.26 -0.84
C LYS A 24 -9.20 4.42 -0.45
N ALA A 25 -8.42 4.90 0.52
CA ALA A 25 -7.31 4.16 1.07
C ALA A 25 -7.74 2.78 1.58
N ARG A 26 -6.93 1.76 1.32
CA ARG A 26 -7.14 0.38 1.73
C ARG A 26 -5.98 -0.10 2.57
N LEU A 27 -6.27 -0.79 3.65
CA LEU A 27 -5.29 -1.30 4.59
C LEU A 27 -5.33 -2.83 4.61
N PHE A 28 -4.16 -3.44 4.66
CA PHE A 28 -4.00 -4.89 4.66
C PHE A 28 -3.11 -5.31 5.83
N ALA A 29 -3.54 -6.34 6.56
CA ALA A 29 -2.65 -7.11 7.42
C ALA A 29 -1.88 -8.11 6.58
N LEU A 30 -0.60 -8.29 6.85
CA LEU A 30 0.23 -9.34 6.23
C LEU A 30 0.48 -10.43 7.25
N VAL A 31 0.05 -11.65 6.93
CA VAL A 31 0.21 -12.82 7.79
C VAL A 31 0.99 -13.91 7.06
N GLU A 32 1.72 -14.74 7.79
CA GLU A 32 2.36 -15.90 7.17
C GLU A 32 1.28 -16.88 6.70
N THR A 33 1.33 -17.25 5.42
CA THR A 33 0.35 -18.14 4.79
C THR A 33 0.20 -19.46 5.55
N ALA A 34 1.32 -20.05 5.95
CA ALA A 34 1.33 -21.31 6.69
C ALA A 34 0.66 -21.18 8.08
N ASP A 35 0.83 -20.05 8.75
CA ASP A 35 0.21 -19.78 10.04
C ASP A 35 -1.30 -19.55 9.89
N LEU A 36 -1.72 -18.83 8.88
CA LEU A 36 -3.13 -18.59 8.56
C LEU A 36 -3.87 -19.91 8.29
N VAL A 37 -3.31 -20.77 7.45
CA VAL A 37 -3.90 -22.09 7.15
C VAL A 37 -4.03 -22.95 8.40
N ARG A 38 -3.02 -22.92 9.27
CA ARG A 38 -3.00 -23.73 10.49
C ARG A 38 -3.96 -23.24 11.56
N ARG A 39 -4.06 -21.93 11.77
CA ARG A 39 -4.83 -21.32 12.88
C ARG A 39 -6.24 -20.98 12.49
N GLU A 40 -6.47 -20.52 11.26
CA GLU A 40 -7.73 -20.02 10.76
C GLU A 40 -8.14 -20.70 9.44
N PRO A 41 -8.34 -22.04 9.44
CA PRO A 41 -8.60 -22.79 8.20
C PRO A 41 -9.86 -22.32 7.47
N ALA A 42 -10.86 -21.81 8.19
CA ALA A 42 -12.07 -21.28 7.57
C ALA A 42 -11.83 -19.96 6.82
N MET A 43 -10.95 -19.10 7.33
CA MET A 43 -10.52 -17.89 6.64
C MET A 43 -9.61 -18.25 5.46
N ALA A 44 -8.66 -19.15 5.66
CA ALA A 44 -7.78 -19.61 4.59
C ALA A 44 -8.57 -20.17 3.40
N ALA A 45 -9.61 -20.99 3.64
CA ALA A 45 -10.50 -21.50 2.60
C ALA A 45 -11.26 -20.37 1.87
N ARG A 46 -11.69 -19.33 2.58
CA ARG A 46 -12.35 -18.16 1.97
C ARG A 46 -11.40 -17.36 1.05
N LEU A 47 -10.11 -17.37 1.36
CA LEU A 47 -9.05 -16.74 0.56
C LEU A 47 -8.49 -17.68 -0.52
N GLY A 48 -9.08 -18.87 -0.70
CA GLY A 48 -8.65 -19.83 -1.71
C GLY A 48 -7.36 -20.58 -1.37
N LEU A 49 -6.95 -20.58 -0.09
CA LEU A 49 -5.75 -21.23 0.43
C LEU A 49 -6.05 -22.63 0.99
N ASP A 50 -6.93 -23.38 0.35
CA ASP A 50 -7.28 -24.76 0.72
C ASP A 50 -6.61 -25.79 -0.19
N GLY A 51 -6.54 -27.04 0.25
CA GLY A 51 -6.01 -28.15 -0.52
C GLY A 51 -4.50 -28.06 -0.82
N ASP A 52 -4.14 -28.25 -2.08
CA ASP A 52 -2.75 -28.28 -2.53
C ASP A 52 -2.02 -26.95 -2.38
N VAL A 53 -2.74 -25.81 -2.48
CA VAL A 53 -2.17 -24.47 -2.30
C VAL A 53 -1.61 -24.27 -0.89
N ALA A 54 -2.29 -24.81 0.13
CA ALA A 54 -1.81 -24.76 1.51
C ALA A 54 -0.54 -25.61 1.72
N THR A 55 -0.38 -26.69 0.95
CA THR A 55 0.75 -27.61 1.05
C THR A 55 1.96 -27.10 0.27
N ASP A 56 1.72 -26.34 -0.81
CA ASP A 56 2.75 -25.80 -1.70
C ASP A 56 3.17 -24.36 -1.30
N ALA A 57 2.58 -23.81 -0.21
CA ALA A 57 2.98 -22.51 0.29
C ALA A 57 4.47 -22.50 0.65
N VAL A 58 5.24 -21.69 -0.08
CA VAL A 58 6.67 -21.54 0.16
C VAL A 58 6.86 -20.97 1.56
N GLU A 59 7.81 -21.50 2.32
CA GLU A 59 8.17 -21.01 3.64
C GLU A 59 8.42 -19.48 3.59
N GLY A 60 7.74 -18.73 4.46
CA GLY A 60 7.80 -17.25 4.49
C GLY A 60 6.85 -16.55 3.51
N SER A 61 6.01 -17.29 2.76
CA SER A 61 4.96 -16.69 1.95
C SER A 61 4.00 -15.87 2.82
N LEU A 62 3.58 -14.70 2.30
CA LEU A 62 2.68 -13.78 2.96
C LEU A 62 1.31 -13.78 2.28
N THR A 63 0.27 -13.74 3.09
CA THR A 63 -1.11 -13.56 2.62
C THR A 63 -1.62 -12.21 3.09
N PRO A 64 -2.10 -11.34 2.17
CA PRO A 64 -2.72 -10.08 2.53
C PRO A 64 -4.16 -10.31 2.97
N VAL A 65 -4.54 -9.71 4.10
CA VAL A 65 -5.92 -9.72 4.62
C VAL A 65 -6.40 -8.29 4.69
N GLU A 66 -7.33 -7.93 3.80
CA GLU A 66 -7.90 -6.59 3.77
C GLU A 66 -8.69 -6.30 5.04
N GLN A 67 -8.53 -5.08 5.57
CA GLN A 67 -9.22 -4.61 6.75
C GLN A 67 -10.45 -3.81 6.33
N ASP A 68 -11.63 -4.30 6.71
CA ASP A 68 -12.92 -3.66 6.38
C ASP A 68 -13.27 -2.53 7.35
N GLY A 69 -14.14 -1.61 6.91
CA GLY A 69 -14.76 -0.60 7.77
C GLY A 69 -13.89 0.61 8.09
N LEU A 70 -12.83 0.82 7.31
CA LEU A 70 -11.85 1.89 7.54
C LEU A 70 -12.02 3.07 6.57
N GLU A 71 -12.94 2.97 5.62
CA GLU A 71 -13.04 3.84 4.46
C GLU A 71 -13.48 5.28 4.77
N ASP A 72 -14.00 5.54 5.96
CA ASP A 72 -14.51 6.86 6.35
C ASP A 72 -13.60 7.61 7.32
N GLN A 73 -12.39 7.11 7.57
CA GLN A 73 -11.41 7.74 8.44
C GLN A 73 -10.20 8.26 7.65
N PRO A 74 -9.65 9.43 8.00
CA PRO A 74 -8.35 9.86 7.49
C PRO A 74 -7.27 8.81 7.81
N LEU A 75 -6.37 8.57 6.87
CA LEU A 75 -5.36 7.51 6.99
C LEU A 75 -4.44 7.72 8.20
N ASP A 76 -4.04 8.94 8.48
CA ASP A 76 -3.20 9.32 9.61
C ASP A 76 -3.87 9.01 10.96
N GLU A 77 -5.17 9.33 11.10
CA GLU A 77 -5.95 9.01 12.30
C GLU A 77 -6.14 7.51 12.48
N LEU A 78 -6.27 6.79 11.37
CA LEU A 78 -6.37 5.33 11.37
C LEU A 78 -5.06 4.71 11.86
N LEU A 79 -3.94 5.08 11.26
CA LEU A 79 -2.62 4.55 11.60
C LEU A 79 -2.24 4.85 13.06
N ALA A 80 -2.64 6.00 13.59
CA ALA A 80 -2.40 6.36 14.99
C ALA A 80 -3.17 5.51 16.02
N ARG A 81 -4.17 4.74 15.59
CA ARG A 81 -5.02 3.94 16.50
C ARG A 81 -4.92 2.45 16.29
N ILE A 82 -4.36 2.02 15.17
CA ILE A 82 -4.32 0.61 14.85
C ILE A 82 -3.20 -0.09 15.62
N GLY A 83 -3.54 -1.21 16.24
CA GLY A 83 -2.59 -2.14 16.85
C GLY A 83 -2.74 -3.51 16.22
N TRP A 84 -1.62 -4.16 15.94
CA TRP A 84 -1.61 -5.45 15.28
C TRP A 84 -1.33 -6.59 16.25
N PRO A 85 -2.12 -7.67 16.22
CA PRO A 85 -1.83 -8.88 16.99
C PRO A 85 -0.50 -9.52 16.52
N ALA A 86 0.05 -10.40 17.35
CA ALA A 86 1.37 -10.98 17.10
C ALA A 86 1.47 -11.82 15.81
N GLU A 87 0.34 -12.33 15.33
CA GLU A 87 0.23 -13.11 14.11
C GLU A 87 0.40 -12.26 12.83
N VAL A 88 0.18 -10.95 12.93
CA VAL A 88 0.40 -10.01 11.84
C VAL A 88 1.88 -9.65 11.79
N VAL A 89 2.58 -10.15 10.80
CA VAL A 89 4.03 -9.96 10.64
C VAL A 89 4.38 -8.70 9.86
N GLY A 90 3.39 -8.08 9.21
CA GLY A 90 3.54 -6.86 8.44
C GLY A 90 2.19 -6.22 8.16
N CYS A 91 2.21 -5.03 7.57
CA CYS A 91 1.01 -4.39 7.07
C CYS A 91 1.31 -3.65 5.75
N ALA A 92 0.27 -3.36 5.00
CA ALA A 92 0.38 -2.57 3.78
C ALA A 92 -0.81 -1.62 3.64
N VAL A 93 -0.58 -0.48 3.03
CA VAL A 93 -1.61 0.48 2.66
C VAL A 93 -1.54 0.76 1.17
N VAL A 94 -2.69 0.95 0.54
CA VAL A 94 -2.81 1.44 -0.84
C VAL A 94 -3.65 2.70 -0.80
N ASP A 95 -3.13 3.77 -1.38
CA ASP A 95 -3.82 5.07 -1.45
C ASP A 95 -3.57 5.74 -2.80
N GLU A 96 -4.48 6.61 -3.20
CA GLU A 96 -4.38 7.42 -4.41
C GLU A 96 -4.01 8.85 -4.03
N VAL A 97 -2.83 9.27 -4.41
CA VAL A 97 -2.26 10.55 -4.01
C VAL A 97 -1.85 11.39 -5.22
N LEU A 98 -1.82 12.71 -5.02
CA LEU A 98 -1.29 13.63 -6.00
C LEU A 98 0.19 13.85 -5.76
N VAL A 99 1.00 13.71 -6.80
CA VAL A 99 2.43 13.98 -6.77
C VAL A 99 2.79 15.07 -7.77
N LEU A 100 3.87 15.78 -7.51
CA LEU A 100 4.45 16.75 -8.41
C LEU A 100 5.72 16.22 -9.04
N PRO A 101 6.08 16.66 -10.25
CA PRO A 101 7.34 16.33 -10.84
C PRO A 101 8.51 16.89 -10.01
N PRO A 102 9.68 16.26 -10.05
CA PRO A 102 10.88 16.77 -9.38
C PRO A 102 11.15 18.22 -9.76
N GLY A 103 11.40 19.07 -8.77
CA GLY A 103 11.67 20.49 -8.94
C GLY A 103 10.45 21.41 -8.82
N ALA A 104 9.23 20.92 -8.94
CA ALA A 104 8.04 21.73 -8.71
C ALA A 104 7.91 22.18 -7.24
N GLU A 105 8.52 21.46 -6.31
CA GLU A 105 8.58 21.82 -4.89
C GLU A 105 9.22 23.19 -4.64
N ALA A 106 10.11 23.65 -5.54
CA ALA A 106 10.70 24.98 -5.46
C ALA A 106 9.69 26.11 -5.71
N GLU A 107 8.54 25.80 -6.28
CA GLU A 107 7.43 26.73 -6.53
C GLU A 107 6.40 26.74 -5.38
N ALA A 108 6.59 25.86 -4.37
CA ALA A 108 5.70 25.79 -3.23
C ALA A 108 5.72 27.07 -2.38
N PRO A 109 4.58 27.50 -1.82
CA PRO A 109 4.54 28.64 -0.92
C PRO A 109 5.41 28.38 0.34
N GLU A 110 6.34 29.28 0.64
CA GLU A 110 7.34 29.10 1.72
C GLU A 110 6.75 29.04 3.14
N GLU A 111 5.53 29.55 3.35
CA GLU A 111 4.87 29.61 4.67
C GLU A 111 3.49 28.92 4.66
N ALA A 112 3.27 27.93 3.77
CA ALA A 112 2.01 27.21 3.71
C ALA A 112 1.95 26.14 4.81
N ASP A 113 0.80 26.04 5.48
CA ASP A 113 0.47 24.87 6.29
C ASP A 113 0.10 23.67 5.41
N ASP A 114 -0.16 22.52 6.02
CA ASP A 114 -0.45 21.29 5.30
C ASP A 114 -1.69 21.41 4.39
N GLU A 115 -2.72 22.15 4.81
CA GLU A 115 -3.95 22.36 4.04
C GLU A 115 -3.67 23.26 2.81
N ALA A 116 -2.94 24.34 3.01
CA ALA A 116 -2.55 25.25 1.91
C ALA A 116 -1.61 24.56 0.92
N THR A 117 -0.69 23.73 1.41
CA THR A 117 0.20 22.92 0.58
C THR A 117 -0.58 21.90 -0.25
N ALA A 118 -1.52 21.18 0.35
CA ALA A 118 -2.38 20.23 -0.34
C ALA A 118 -3.24 20.93 -1.42
N ALA A 119 -3.81 22.08 -1.11
CA ALA A 119 -4.60 22.87 -2.06
C ALA A 119 -3.73 23.37 -3.23
N TRP A 120 -2.49 23.80 -2.95
CA TRP A 120 -1.56 24.21 -3.98
C TRP A 120 -1.15 23.05 -4.91
N VAL A 121 -0.84 21.86 -4.36
CA VAL A 121 -0.57 20.64 -5.13
C VAL A 121 -1.77 20.27 -6.00
N ALA A 122 -2.97 20.31 -5.45
CA ALA A 122 -4.20 19.99 -6.17
C ALA A 122 -4.51 20.97 -7.32
N ALA A 123 -4.05 22.21 -7.22
CA ALA A 123 -4.21 23.21 -8.26
C ALA A 123 -3.05 23.27 -9.28
N HIS A 124 -1.95 22.56 -9.00
CA HIS A 124 -0.75 22.64 -9.84
C HIS A 124 -0.98 21.99 -11.21
N PRO A 125 -0.62 22.67 -12.33
CA PRO A 125 -0.90 22.18 -13.69
C PRO A 125 -0.14 20.89 -14.04
N SER A 126 1.00 20.64 -13.41
CA SER A 126 1.84 19.46 -13.65
C SER A 126 1.60 18.34 -12.61
N ARG A 127 0.54 18.46 -11.80
CA ARG A 127 0.21 17.38 -10.86
C ARG A 127 -0.07 16.07 -11.59
N ARG A 128 0.32 14.98 -10.98
CA ARG A 128 0.03 13.64 -11.44
C ARG A 128 -0.69 12.87 -10.35
N GLU A 129 -1.68 12.10 -10.72
CA GLU A 129 -2.34 11.17 -9.83
C GLU A 129 -1.62 9.83 -9.87
N VAL A 130 -1.30 9.29 -8.72
CA VAL A 130 -0.61 8.01 -8.59
C VAL A 130 -1.32 7.13 -7.57
N ARG A 131 -1.32 5.84 -7.81
CA ARG A 131 -1.61 4.85 -6.77
C ARG A 131 -0.30 4.42 -6.14
N LEU A 132 -0.22 4.65 -4.85
CA LEU A 132 0.92 4.30 -4.02
C LEU A 132 0.52 3.14 -3.13
N ALA A 133 1.22 2.01 -3.21
CA ALA A 133 1.08 0.92 -2.27
C ALA A 133 2.38 0.77 -1.49
N VAL A 134 2.29 0.80 -0.17
CA VAL A 134 3.45 0.70 0.75
C VAL A 134 3.23 -0.44 1.72
N GLY A 135 4.19 -1.32 1.84
CA GLY A 135 4.18 -2.44 2.77
C GLY A 135 5.44 -2.48 3.62
N VAL A 136 5.25 -2.87 4.87
CA VAL A 136 6.34 -3.03 5.84
C VAL A 136 6.18 -4.33 6.62
N LEU A 137 7.30 -4.90 7.05
CA LEU A 137 7.34 -6.00 8.00
C LEU A 137 7.85 -5.51 9.35
N ARG A 138 7.51 -6.22 10.43
CA ARG A 138 7.98 -5.90 11.81
C ARG A 138 9.50 -5.83 11.95
N ASP A 139 10.26 -6.48 11.06
CA ASP A 139 11.73 -6.44 11.07
C ASP A 139 12.31 -5.18 10.40
N GLY A 140 11.45 -4.26 9.94
CA GLY A 140 11.85 -3.03 9.25
C GLY A 140 12.02 -3.19 7.73
N THR A 141 11.84 -4.40 7.18
CA THR A 141 11.81 -4.59 5.72
C THR A 141 10.63 -3.81 5.15
N ARG A 142 10.88 -3.05 4.09
CA ARG A 142 9.87 -2.22 3.43
C ARG A 142 9.92 -2.36 1.92
N MET A 143 8.78 -2.17 1.27
CA MET A 143 8.63 -2.15 -0.18
C MET A 143 7.46 -1.26 -0.55
N ALA A 144 7.60 -0.54 -1.66
CA ALA A 144 6.52 0.26 -2.20
C ALA A 144 6.41 0.08 -3.70
N THR A 145 5.19 0.24 -4.21
CA THR A 145 4.89 0.30 -5.64
C THR A 145 4.18 1.61 -5.94
N LEU A 146 4.48 2.21 -7.07
CA LEU A 146 3.87 3.42 -7.54
C LEU A 146 3.39 3.21 -8.97
N ARG A 147 2.09 3.40 -9.20
CA ARG A 147 1.46 3.38 -10.53
C ARG A 147 0.97 4.77 -10.89
N LEU A 148 1.40 5.29 -12.03
CA LEU A 148 0.88 6.55 -12.58
C LEU A 148 -0.50 6.34 -13.20
N ARG A 149 -1.43 7.25 -12.94
CA ARG A 149 -2.70 7.31 -13.68
C ARG A 149 -2.42 7.81 -15.10
N ALA A 150 -2.84 7.04 -16.08
CA ALA A 150 -2.71 7.44 -17.46
C ALA A 150 -3.64 8.62 -17.76
N ASP A 151 -3.07 9.69 -18.29
CA ASP A 151 -3.84 10.74 -18.93
C ASP A 151 -4.35 10.24 -20.30
N GLY A 152 -5.51 10.71 -20.76
CA GLY A 152 -6.15 10.21 -21.98
C GLY A 152 -5.27 10.19 -23.23
N GLU A 153 -4.20 10.98 -23.30
CA GLU A 153 -3.21 10.97 -24.39
C GLU A 153 -2.15 9.86 -24.19
N THR A 154 -1.71 9.60 -22.97
CA THR A 154 -0.72 8.56 -22.65
C THR A 154 -1.31 7.14 -22.68
N ALA A 155 -2.60 7.00 -22.45
CA ALA A 155 -3.30 5.70 -22.58
C ALA A 155 -3.27 5.14 -24.00
N ALA A 156 -3.12 6.00 -25.01
CA ALA A 156 -3.04 5.61 -26.42
C ALA A 156 -1.66 5.05 -26.81
N ASP A 157 -0.60 5.40 -26.08
CA ASP A 157 0.78 5.02 -26.39
C ASP A 157 1.29 3.79 -25.62
N GLY A 158 0.43 3.13 -24.81
CA GLY A 158 0.80 1.91 -24.08
C GLY A 158 1.72 2.10 -22.88
N TYR A 159 2.06 3.34 -22.51
CA TYR A 159 2.85 3.67 -21.32
C TYR A 159 2.00 3.83 -20.03
N ALA A 160 0.72 3.52 -20.14
CA ALA A 160 -0.27 3.72 -19.07
C ALA A 160 -0.07 2.85 -17.81
N ASP A 161 0.84 1.88 -17.83
CA ASP A 161 0.99 0.86 -16.80
C ASP A 161 2.39 0.75 -16.19
N ASP A 162 3.19 1.80 -16.27
CA ASP A 162 4.51 1.80 -15.61
C ASP A 162 4.35 1.78 -14.10
N VAL A 163 4.56 0.60 -13.52
CA VAL A 163 4.66 0.42 -12.08
C VAL A 163 6.12 0.50 -11.68
N VAL A 164 6.45 1.50 -10.88
CA VAL A 164 7.77 1.61 -10.25
C VAL A 164 7.74 0.87 -8.93
N VAL A 165 8.75 0.05 -8.66
CA VAL A 165 8.88 -0.73 -7.43
C VAL A 165 10.18 -0.36 -6.74
N GLY A 166 10.14 -0.12 -5.44
CA GLY A 166 11.35 0.19 -4.66
C GLY A 166 11.06 0.41 -3.17
N PRO A 167 12.06 0.21 -2.31
CA PRO A 167 11.88 0.32 -0.87
C PRO A 167 11.74 1.76 -0.37
N ASP A 168 12.19 2.74 -1.15
CA ASP A 168 12.32 4.14 -0.71
C ASP A 168 11.40 5.12 -1.48
N LEU A 169 10.32 4.61 -2.11
CA LEU A 169 9.39 5.46 -2.85
C LEU A 169 8.50 6.33 -1.93
N ALA A 170 8.25 5.89 -0.71
CA ALA A 170 7.43 6.62 0.28
C ALA A 170 7.94 6.38 1.71
N PRO A 171 9.11 6.91 2.07
CA PRO A 171 9.75 6.62 3.36
C PRO A 171 8.90 7.08 4.54
N GLY A 172 8.27 8.24 4.50
CA GLY A 172 7.42 8.74 5.59
C GLY A 172 6.21 7.85 5.87
N LEU A 173 5.54 7.35 4.81
CA LEU A 173 4.42 6.42 4.99
C LEU A 173 4.90 5.05 5.51
N ALA A 174 6.06 4.58 5.06
CA ALA A 174 6.65 3.35 5.58
C ALA A 174 7.01 3.46 7.08
N GLU A 175 7.52 4.61 7.52
CA GLU A 175 7.78 4.89 8.93
C GLU A 175 6.49 4.90 9.75
N ALA A 176 5.45 5.60 9.28
CA ALA A 176 4.14 5.63 9.94
C ALA A 176 3.52 4.22 10.07
N LEU A 177 3.67 3.37 9.06
CA LEU A 177 3.23 1.97 9.12
C LEU A 177 4.04 1.16 10.14
N LEU A 178 5.35 1.37 10.23
CA LEU A 178 6.19 0.69 11.23
C LEU A 178 5.83 1.10 12.67
N GLU A 179 5.46 2.35 12.89
CA GLU A 179 5.01 2.84 14.20
C GLU A 179 3.78 2.10 14.72
N THR A 180 2.88 1.65 13.85
CA THR A 180 1.68 0.88 14.23
C THR A 180 2.01 -0.44 14.95
N PHE A 181 3.24 -0.94 14.84
CA PHE A 181 3.70 -2.13 15.55
C PHE A 181 4.31 -1.83 16.93
N ASN A 182 4.59 -0.56 17.25
CA ASN A 182 5.24 -0.18 18.50
C ASN A 182 4.24 0.11 19.64
N GLU A 183 2.96 0.23 19.32
CA GLU A 183 1.88 0.55 20.26
C GLU A 183 1.13 -0.69 20.80
N GLY A 184 1.75 -1.88 20.72
CA GLY A 184 1.19 -3.15 21.15
C GLY A 184 1.88 -3.72 22.40
#